data_8a6d84d2fb4e140b4f5a23bdf6982acd
#
_entry.id   8a6d84d2fb4e140b4f5a23bdf6982acd
#
_cell.length_a   1.000
_cell.length_b   1.000
_cell.length_c   1.000
_cell.angle_alpha   90.00
_cell.angle_beta   90.00
_cell.angle_gamma   90.00
#
_symmetry.space_group_name_H-M   'P 1'
#
loop_
_entity.id
_entity.type
_entity.pdbx_description
1 polymer ?
#
loop_
_entity_poly.entity_id
_entity_poly.type
_entity_poly.pdbx_seq_one_letter_code
_entity_poly.pdbx_strand_id
1 'polypeptide(L)'
;QGEVIEEFSGRVITDPESPEYMGASVGSNNTAELTAIGHALRWALIDGKKDALTIRSDSEYASNLTIGIWKPKANKELVRRIRSFWKECLLNRTVTVEHVRAHRGHRWNERADHLAFRAMEGRNPDPLQFWKPGNR
;
A
#
# COMPACT_ATOMS: atom_id res chain seq x y z
N GLN A 1 16.39 -10.27 2.02
CA GLN A 1 17.08 -9.73 0.90
C GLN A 1 16.74 -8.29 0.64
N GLY A 2 17.72 -7.50 0.34
CA GLY A 2 17.52 -6.10 0.14
C GLY A 2 17.49 -5.32 1.44
N GLU A 3 17.36 -4.03 1.30
CA GLU A 3 17.42 -3.08 2.40
C GLU A 3 16.08 -2.38 2.53
N VAL A 4 15.58 -2.29 3.77
CA VAL A 4 14.37 -1.51 4.04
C VAL A 4 14.76 -0.05 4.13
N ILE A 5 14.22 0.78 3.25
CA ILE A 5 14.50 2.21 3.22
C ILE A 5 13.49 2.96 4.08
N GLU A 6 12.22 2.53 4.04
CA GLU A 6 11.14 3.22 4.72
C GLU A 6 10.03 2.24 5.06
N GLU A 7 9.34 2.49 6.17
CA GLU A 7 8.12 1.74 6.53
C GLU A 7 7.04 2.73 6.88
N PHE A 8 5.83 2.46 6.43
CA PHE A 8 4.65 3.24 6.77
C PHE A 8 3.60 2.34 7.38
N SER A 9 2.92 2.83 8.39
CA SER A 9 1.75 2.14 8.93
C SER A 9 0.81 3.17 9.50
N GLY A 10 -0.48 2.85 9.50
CA GLY A 10 -1.49 3.74 10.03
C GLY A 10 -2.87 3.23 9.69
N ARG A 11 -3.87 3.91 10.23
CA ARG A 11 -5.26 3.62 9.91
C ARG A 11 -5.66 4.32 8.64
N VAL A 12 -6.67 3.78 7.96
CA VAL A 12 -7.25 4.44 6.79
C VAL A 12 -7.84 5.79 7.24
N ILE A 13 -7.49 6.83 6.51
CA ILE A 13 -7.98 8.18 6.79
C ILE A 13 -9.27 8.40 6.00
N THR A 14 -10.34 8.70 6.71
CA THR A 14 -11.66 8.92 6.10
C THR A 14 -12.12 10.37 6.21
N ASP A 15 -11.35 11.22 6.86
CA ASP A 15 -11.66 12.62 7.03
C ASP A 15 -11.18 13.43 5.82
N PRO A 16 -12.09 14.02 5.01
CA PRO A 16 -11.69 14.79 3.84
C PRO A 16 -10.84 16.01 4.16
N GLU A 17 -10.84 16.47 5.41
CA GLU A 17 -10.05 17.63 5.84
C GLU A 17 -8.61 17.28 6.14
N SER A 18 -8.29 16.00 6.28
CA SER A 18 -6.93 15.57 6.58
C SER A 18 -6.06 15.68 5.33
N PRO A 19 -4.81 16.18 5.46
CA PRO A 19 -3.88 16.20 4.33
C PRO A 19 -3.49 14.81 3.84
N GLU A 20 -3.75 13.78 4.64
CA GLU A 20 -3.47 12.38 4.27
C GLU A 20 -4.65 11.69 3.60
N TYR A 21 -5.78 12.38 3.46
CA TYR A 21 -6.97 11.81 2.86
C TYR A 21 -6.74 11.45 1.39
N MET A 22 -7.13 10.24 1.00
CA MET A 22 -7.00 9.76 -0.38
C MET A 22 -8.34 9.42 -1.02
N GLY A 23 -9.44 9.66 -0.33
CA GLY A 23 -10.77 9.44 -0.88
C GLY A 23 -11.56 8.30 -0.26
N ALA A 24 -11.02 7.63 0.76
CA ALA A 24 -11.75 6.56 1.43
C ALA A 24 -12.88 7.13 2.28
N SER A 25 -14.08 6.58 2.15
CA SER A 25 -15.21 7.00 2.99
C SER A 25 -15.38 6.11 4.21
N VAL A 26 -14.80 4.93 4.21
CA VAL A 26 -14.85 3.98 5.33
C VAL A 26 -13.51 3.30 5.50
N GLY A 27 -13.26 2.79 6.70
CA GLY A 27 -12.11 1.94 6.98
C GLY A 27 -12.53 0.48 6.83
N SER A 28 -11.94 -0.21 5.88
CA SER A 28 -12.22 -1.63 5.62
C SER A 28 -10.94 -2.29 5.12
N ASN A 29 -10.95 -3.61 5.00
CA ASN A 29 -9.80 -4.32 4.43
C ASN A 29 -9.50 -3.81 3.02
N ASN A 30 -10.53 -3.63 2.20
CA ASN A 30 -10.36 -3.17 0.82
C ASN A 30 -9.80 -1.76 0.73
N THR A 31 -10.32 -0.83 1.56
CA THR A 31 -9.80 0.54 1.55
C THR A 31 -8.39 0.60 2.12
N ALA A 32 -8.07 -0.26 3.09
CA ALA A 32 -6.71 -0.33 3.65
C ALA A 32 -5.71 -0.81 2.59
N GLU A 33 -6.06 -1.86 1.85
CA GLU A 33 -5.19 -2.39 0.80
C GLU A 33 -4.96 -1.37 -0.31
N LEU A 34 -6.02 -0.69 -0.75
CA LEU A 34 -5.91 0.38 -1.75
C LEU A 34 -5.07 1.54 -1.25
N THR A 35 -5.32 1.98 -0.01
CA THR A 35 -4.59 3.11 0.57
C THR A 35 -3.10 2.80 0.71
N ALA A 36 -2.75 1.55 1.04
CA ALA A 36 -1.35 1.16 1.14
C ALA A 36 -0.64 1.31 -0.21
N ILE A 37 -1.27 0.89 -1.30
CA ILE A 37 -0.72 1.08 -2.64
C ILE A 37 -0.60 2.58 -2.95
N GLY A 38 -1.60 3.36 -2.59
CA GLY A 38 -1.58 4.80 -2.78
C GLY A 38 -0.42 5.48 -2.06
N HIS A 39 -0.15 5.07 -0.82
CA HIS A 39 1.00 5.60 -0.07
C HIS A 39 2.32 5.23 -0.72
N ALA A 40 2.45 4.01 -1.21
CA ALA A 40 3.68 3.58 -1.89
C ALA A 40 3.93 4.40 -3.15
N LEU A 41 2.88 4.62 -3.95
CA LEU A 41 2.98 5.41 -5.17
C LEU A 41 3.29 6.88 -4.87
N ARG A 42 2.63 7.46 -3.85
CA ARG A 42 2.89 8.83 -3.46
C ARG A 42 4.32 9.00 -2.95
N TRP A 43 4.80 8.04 -2.16
CA TRP A 43 6.19 8.04 -1.73
C TRP A 43 7.14 8.04 -2.91
N ALA A 44 6.87 7.20 -3.92
CA ALA A 44 7.70 7.13 -5.12
C ALA A 44 7.72 8.44 -5.90
N LEU A 45 6.58 9.15 -5.94
CA LEU A 45 6.50 10.46 -6.58
C LEU A 45 7.34 11.50 -5.85
N ILE A 46 7.28 11.49 -4.52
CA ILE A 46 8.04 12.43 -3.68
C ILE A 46 9.54 12.14 -3.78
N ASP A 47 9.90 10.86 -3.77
CA ASP A 47 11.29 10.41 -3.89
C ASP A 47 11.90 10.84 -5.23
N GLY A 48 11.11 10.82 -6.29
CA GLY A 48 11.50 11.36 -7.59
C GLY A 48 12.52 10.54 -8.37
N LYS A 49 12.89 9.38 -7.91
CA LYS A 49 13.82 8.51 -8.64
C LYS A 49 13.17 7.93 -9.88
N LYS A 50 13.99 7.57 -10.86
CA LYS A 50 13.51 7.03 -12.14
C LYS A 50 13.75 5.53 -12.28
N ASP A 51 14.23 4.89 -11.25
CA ASP A 51 14.45 3.44 -11.23
C ASP A 51 13.12 2.70 -11.39
N ALA A 52 13.18 1.51 -11.94
CA ALA A 52 12.00 0.65 -12.01
C ALA A 52 11.46 0.40 -10.60
N LEU A 53 10.14 0.46 -10.46
CA LEU A 53 9.44 0.26 -9.20
C LEU A 53 8.53 -0.94 -9.33
N THR A 54 8.60 -1.86 -8.37
CA THR A 54 7.65 -2.97 -8.29
C THR A 54 6.88 -2.85 -7.00
N ILE A 55 5.56 -2.82 -7.11
CA ILE A 55 4.66 -2.84 -5.95
C ILE A 55 4.12 -4.25 -5.85
N ARG A 56 4.30 -4.88 -4.69
CA ARG A 56 3.78 -6.21 -4.43
C ARG A 56 2.69 -6.14 -3.38
N SER A 57 1.52 -6.67 -3.71
CA SER A 57 0.38 -6.68 -2.82
C SER A 57 -0.24 -8.07 -2.81
N ASP A 58 -0.71 -8.51 -1.65
CA ASP A 58 -1.46 -9.76 -1.57
C ASP A 58 -2.95 -9.55 -1.83
N SER A 59 -3.36 -8.34 -2.18
CA SER A 59 -4.74 -8.04 -2.54
C SER A 59 -4.89 -8.02 -4.06
N GLU A 60 -5.52 -9.04 -4.62
CA GLU A 60 -5.87 -9.06 -6.04
C GLU A 60 -6.80 -7.90 -6.39
N TYR A 61 -7.75 -7.61 -5.49
CA TYR A 61 -8.69 -6.51 -5.62
C TYR A 61 -7.95 -5.18 -5.82
N ALA A 62 -7.06 -4.86 -4.88
CA ALA A 62 -6.35 -3.57 -4.93
C ALA A 62 -5.41 -3.49 -6.13
N SER A 63 -4.71 -4.57 -6.43
CA SER A 63 -3.78 -4.62 -7.56
C SER A 63 -4.50 -4.38 -8.89
N ASN A 64 -5.59 -5.11 -9.13
CA ASN A 64 -6.32 -5.03 -10.39
C ASN A 64 -7.06 -3.71 -10.56
N LEU A 65 -7.55 -3.12 -9.47
CA LEU A 65 -8.17 -1.81 -9.55
C LEU A 65 -7.14 -0.72 -9.84
N THR A 66 -5.94 -0.82 -9.27
CA THR A 66 -4.90 0.19 -9.47
C THR A 66 -4.49 0.27 -10.94
N ILE A 67 -4.25 -0.87 -11.57
CA ILE A 67 -3.78 -0.89 -12.97
C ILE A 67 -4.92 -0.89 -13.99
N GLY A 68 -6.16 -0.84 -13.53
CA GLY A 68 -7.31 -0.65 -14.42
C GLY A 68 -7.86 -1.91 -15.07
N ILE A 69 -7.42 -3.11 -14.64
CA ILE A 69 -7.98 -4.37 -15.15
C ILE A 69 -9.43 -4.52 -14.71
N TRP A 70 -9.74 -4.12 -13.47
CA TRP A 70 -11.09 -4.12 -12.95
C TRP A 70 -11.62 -2.69 -12.85
N LYS A 71 -12.93 -2.53 -13.07
CA LYS A 71 -13.63 -1.27 -12.84
C LYS A 71 -14.15 -1.23 -11.42
N PRO A 72 -14.01 -0.10 -10.70
CA PRO A 72 -14.50 -0.01 -9.33
C PRO A 72 -16.02 0.05 -9.30
N LYS A 73 -16.63 -0.79 -8.48
CA LYS A 73 -18.06 -0.71 -8.16
C LYS A 73 -18.29 0.10 -6.89
N ALA A 74 -17.26 0.15 -6.04
CA ALA A 74 -17.25 0.92 -4.80
C ALA A 74 -15.88 1.59 -4.70
N ASN A 75 -15.70 2.48 -3.72
CA ASN A 75 -14.43 3.16 -3.48
C ASN A 75 -13.92 3.92 -4.71
N LYS A 76 -14.84 4.47 -5.49
CA LYS A 76 -14.50 5.07 -6.78
C LYS A 76 -13.55 6.25 -6.67
N GLU A 77 -13.74 7.11 -5.67
CA GLU A 77 -12.87 8.26 -5.47
C GLU A 77 -11.46 7.83 -5.08
N LEU A 78 -11.36 6.88 -4.16
CA LEU A 78 -10.07 6.35 -3.72
C LEU A 78 -9.33 5.72 -4.90
N VAL A 79 -9.99 4.86 -5.67
CA VAL A 79 -9.40 4.21 -6.84
C VAL A 79 -8.95 5.25 -7.87
N ARG A 80 -9.77 6.28 -8.09
CA ARG A 80 -9.44 7.34 -9.05
C ARG A 80 -8.14 8.03 -8.68
N ARG A 81 -7.99 8.37 -7.40
CA ARG A 81 -6.79 9.05 -6.92
C ARG A 81 -5.56 8.17 -6.99
N ILE A 82 -5.70 6.89 -6.63
CA ILE A 82 -4.59 5.94 -6.67
C ILE A 82 -4.15 5.73 -8.13
N ARG A 83 -5.09 5.59 -9.05
CA ARG A 83 -4.77 5.48 -10.47
C ARG A 83 -4.06 6.73 -11.00
N SER A 84 -4.43 7.89 -10.49
CA SER A 84 -3.76 9.14 -10.85
C SER A 84 -2.30 9.11 -10.42
N PHE A 85 -2.01 8.67 -9.21
CA PHE A 85 -0.64 8.51 -8.72
C PHE A 85 0.13 7.51 -9.59
N TRP A 86 -0.50 6.38 -9.91
CA TRP A 86 0.12 5.34 -10.74
C TRP A 86 0.49 5.87 -12.12
N LYS A 87 -0.44 6.55 -12.77
CA LYS A 87 -0.20 7.12 -14.09
C LYS A 87 0.89 8.18 -14.05
N GLU A 88 0.93 8.98 -13.01
CA GLU A 88 1.96 9.99 -12.85
C GLU A 88 3.33 9.36 -12.67
N CYS A 89 3.43 8.30 -11.89
CA CYS A 89 4.68 7.55 -11.75
C CYS A 89 5.16 7.02 -13.10
N LEU A 90 4.25 6.50 -13.93
CA LEU A 90 4.59 5.94 -15.23
C LEU A 90 5.19 6.93 -16.19
N LEU A 91 5.01 8.22 -15.97
CA LEU A 91 5.61 9.26 -16.81
C LEU A 91 7.14 9.26 -16.69
N ASN A 92 7.68 8.82 -15.58
CA ASN A 92 9.10 8.95 -15.28
C ASN A 92 9.81 7.63 -15.01
N ARG A 93 9.07 6.53 -14.82
CA ARG A 93 9.68 5.25 -14.46
C ARG A 93 8.76 4.10 -14.83
N THR A 94 9.33 2.90 -14.91
CA THR A 94 8.53 1.69 -15.06
C THR A 94 7.95 1.33 -13.70
N VAL A 95 6.64 1.11 -13.66
CA VAL A 95 5.95 0.69 -12.44
C VAL A 95 5.21 -0.60 -12.73
N THR A 96 5.52 -1.63 -11.98
CA THR A 96 4.84 -2.93 -12.06
C THR A 96 4.08 -3.14 -10.77
N VAL A 97 2.81 -3.50 -10.86
CA VAL A 97 2.00 -3.87 -9.71
C VAL A 97 1.73 -5.36 -9.81
N GLU A 98 2.27 -6.12 -8.86
CA GLU A 98 2.17 -7.58 -8.86
C GLU A 98 1.30 -8.05 -7.71
N HIS A 99 0.37 -8.95 -8.02
CA HIS A 99 -0.34 -9.68 -6.98
C HIS A 99 0.53 -10.84 -6.53
N VAL A 100 0.79 -10.94 -5.24
CA VAL A 100 1.54 -12.05 -4.64
C VAL A 100 0.63 -12.78 -3.67
N ARG A 101 0.84 -14.08 -3.53
CA ARG A 101 0.02 -14.85 -2.59
C ARG A 101 0.46 -14.55 -1.15
N ALA A 102 -0.53 -14.31 -0.30
CA ALA A 102 -0.28 -14.16 1.13
C ALA A 102 -0.05 -15.56 1.70
N HIS A 103 1.21 -15.92 1.96
CA HIS A 103 1.50 -17.20 2.59
C HIS A 103 2.67 -17.05 3.55
N ARG A 104 2.72 -17.98 4.47
CA ARG A 104 3.72 -17.99 5.53
C ARG A 104 5.12 -18.20 4.95
N GLY A 105 6.10 -17.61 5.61
CA GLY A 105 7.49 -17.74 5.20
C GLY A 105 7.96 -16.64 4.25
N HIS A 106 7.06 -15.84 3.73
CA HIS A 106 7.44 -14.70 2.91
C HIS A 106 7.72 -13.50 3.83
N ARG A 107 8.98 -13.27 4.11
CA ARG A 107 9.44 -12.33 5.13
C ARG A 107 8.78 -10.94 5.03
N TRP A 108 8.85 -10.32 3.87
CA TRP A 108 8.39 -8.94 3.75
C TRP A 108 6.88 -8.83 3.71
N ASN A 109 6.19 -9.85 3.20
CA ASN A 109 4.74 -9.89 3.26
C ASN A 109 4.27 -10.05 4.72
N GLU A 110 4.97 -10.86 5.50
CA GLU A 110 4.65 -11.00 6.94
C GLU A 110 4.96 -9.72 7.70
N ARG A 111 6.01 -8.99 7.30
CA ARG A 111 6.30 -7.69 7.91
C ARG A 111 5.20 -6.67 7.62
N ALA A 112 4.73 -6.62 6.38
CA ALA A 112 3.62 -5.74 6.01
C ALA A 112 2.36 -6.09 6.81
N ASP A 113 2.08 -7.38 6.99
CA ASP A 113 0.95 -7.85 7.80
C ASP A 113 1.10 -7.41 9.26
N HIS A 114 2.30 -7.50 9.82
CA HIS A 114 2.59 -7.05 11.18
C HIS A 114 2.31 -5.55 11.33
N LEU A 115 2.78 -4.75 10.39
CA LEU A 115 2.56 -3.30 10.41
C LEU A 115 1.06 -2.99 10.36
N ALA A 116 0.33 -3.65 9.47
CA ALA A 116 -1.10 -3.43 9.30
C ALA A 116 -1.89 -3.84 10.54
N PHE A 117 -1.57 -4.99 11.11
CA PHE A 117 -2.26 -5.50 12.29
C PHE A 117 -2.07 -4.59 13.50
N ARG A 118 -0.83 -4.15 13.74
CA ARG A 118 -0.54 -3.22 14.85
C ARG A 118 -1.24 -1.89 14.66
N ALA A 119 -1.26 -1.36 13.42
CA ALA A 119 -1.96 -0.12 13.13
C ALA A 119 -3.46 -0.23 13.40
N MET A 120 -4.05 -1.36 13.00
CA MET A 120 -5.47 -1.61 13.26
C MET A 120 -5.78 -1.60 14.74
N GLU A 121 -4.89 -2.15 15.57
CA GLU A 121 -5.06 -2.19 17.01
C GLU A 121 -4.64 -0.91 17.73
N GLY A 122 -4.10 0.06 17.01
CA GLY A 122 -3.60 1.29 17.62
C GLY A 122 -2.29 1.07 18.39
N ARG A 123 -1.53 0.04 18.03
CA ARG A 123 -0.28 -0.33 18.68
C ARG A 123 0.89 -0.01 17.78
N ASN A 124 2.05 0.25 18.39
CA ASN A 124 3.27 0.44 17.62
C ASN A 124 3.79 -0.91 17.10
N PRO A 125 4.36 -0.93 15.89
CA PRO A 125 5.00 -2.15 15.42
C PRO A 125 6.28 -2.42 16.21
N ASP A 126 6.67 -3.70 16.26
CA ASP A 126 7.97 -4.04 16.82
C ASP A 126 9.06 -3.46 15.92
N PRO A 127 10.15 -2.94 16.49
CA PRO A 127 11.28 -2.50 15.67
C PRO A 127 11.75 -3.63 14.77
N LEU A 128 12.06 -3.30 13.52
CA LEU A 128 12.43 -4.31 12.52
C LEU A 128 13.57 -5.21 12.98
N GLN A 129 14.54 -4.65 13.70
CA GLN A 129 15.71 -5.38 14.17
C GLN A 129 15.36 -6.47 15.19
N PHE A 130 14.22 -6.34 15.89
CA PHE A 130 13.78 -7.31 16.90
C PHE A 130 12.61 -8.16 16.43
N TRP A 131 12.03 -7.81 15.29
CA TRP A 131 10.89 -8.54 14.75
C TRP A 131 11.34 -9.78 14.00
N LYS A 132 10.56 -10.87 14.13
CA LYS A 132 10.82 -12.12 13.40
C LYS A 132 9.55 -12.52 12.65
N PRO A 133 9.70 -13.11 11.44
CA PRO A 133 8.53 -13.63 10.72
C PRO A 133 7.72 -14.59 11.60
N GLY A 134 6.40 -14.49 11.47
CA GLY A 134 5.47 -15.26 12.31
C GLY A 134 4.94 -14.49 13.50
N ASN A 135 5.58 -13.39 13.90
CA ASN A 135 5.08 -12.54 14.98
C ASN A 135 4.15 -11.46 14.41
N ARG A 136 2.99 -11.36 15.04
CA ARG A 136 2.00 -10.36 14.65
C ARG A 136 1.96 -9.17 15.56
#